data_983ae0ab6b8ee516c96af8adab0f922c
#
_entry.id   983ae0ab6b8ee516c96af8adab0f922c
#
_cell.length_a   1.000
_cell.length_b   1.000
_cell.length_c   1.000
_cell.angle_alpha   90.00
_cell.angle_beta   90.00
_cell.angle_gamma   90.00
#
_symmetry.space_group_name_H-M   'P 1'
#
loop_
_entity.id
_entity.type
_entity.pdbx_description
1 polymer ?
#
loop_
_entity_poly.entity_id
_entity_poly.type
_entity_poly.pdbx_seq_one_letter_code
_entity_poly.pdbx_strand_id
1 'polypeptide(L)'
;YPLHIIHRFKIEKKMFEEQSVDDLPDLWNSEFKKIFNLNIKSDNEGCLQDIHWFTGDFGYFPTYLIGAMIAAQLKSSILEEIPDLKSKIKLGKLDTITNWLRKSIHQYGDRYCVDDLLKKITGKKLSTSFYKSHLKKRYLS
;
A
#
# COMPACT_ATOMS: atom_id res chain seq x y z
N TYR A 1 3.55 8.53 -1.62
CA TYR A 1 3.47 7.21 -2.25
C TYR A 1 2.02 6.74 -2.48
N PRO A 2 1.09 6.74 -1.49
CA PRO A 2 -0.27 6.21 -1.71
C PRO A 2 -1.03 6.92 -2.84
N LEU A 3 -0.82 8.21 -3.05
CA LEU A 3 -1.46 8.96 -4.14
C LEU A 3 -0.99 8.47 -5.52
N HIS A 4 0.27 8.04 -5.65
CA HIS A 4 0.77 7.44 -6.89
C HIS A 4 0.07 6.12 -7.22
N ILE A 5 -0.20 5.30 -6.20
CA ILE A 5 -0.95 4.04 -6.39
C ILE A 5 -2.41 4.33 -6.76
N ILE A 6 -3.05 5.28 -6.08
CA ILE A 6 -4.43 5.70 -6.38
C ILE A 6 -4.54 6.26 -7.80
N HIS A 7 -3.55 7.05 -8.24
CA HIS A 7 -3.48 7.59 -9.59
C HIS A 7 -3.46 6.45 -10.62
N ARG A 8 -2.52 5.51 -10.50
CA ARG A 8 -2.39 4.37 -11.42
C ARG A 8 -3.64 3.49 -11.45
N PHE A 9 -4.23 3.20 -10.31
CA PHE A 9 -5.48 2.46 -10.25
C PHE A 9 -6.63 3.17 -10.97
N LYS A 10 -6.74 4.51 -10.82
CA LYS A 10 -7.74 5.30 -11.55
C LYS A 10 -7.53 5.28 -13.06
N ILE A 11 -6.27 5.40 -13.50
CA ILE A 11 -5.93 5.31 -14.92
C ILE A 11 -6.28 3.93 -15.47
N GLU A 12 -5.83 2.87 -14.79
CA GLU A 12 -6.10 1.50 -15.20
C GLU A 12 -7.61 1.23 -15.32
N LYS A 13 -8.39 1.67 -14.33
CA LYS A 13 -9.85 1.55 -14.39
C LYS A 13 -10.44 2.22 -15.62
N LYS A 14 -10.02 3.44 -15.95
CA LYS A 14 -10.48 4.17 -17.13
C LYS A 14 -10.06 3.50 -18.45
N MET A 15 -8.88 2.92 -18.52
CA MET A 15 -8.43 2.15 -19.69
C MET A 15 -9.37 0.98 -20.01
N PHE A 16 -9.94 0.34 -19.01
CA PHE A 16 -10.87 -0.78 -19.19
C PHE A 16 -12.32 -0.34 -19.39
N GLU A 17 -12.67 0.88 -18.99
CA GLU A 17 -14.07 1.33 -19.09
C GLU A 17 -14.39 1.92 -20.47
N GLU A 18 -13.58 2.82 -21.00
CA GLU A 18 -14.02 3.58 -22.20
C GLU A 18 -12.88 4.20 -23.04
N GLN A 19 -11.61 4.04 -22.69
CA GLN A 19 -10.57 4.84 -23.34
C GLN A 19 -9.62 4.02 -24.21
N SER A 20 -9.26 4.61 -25.36
CA SER A 20 -8.18 4.11 -26.20
C SER A 20 -6.85 4.19 -25.46
N VAL A 21 -5.96 3.24 -25.73
CA VAL A 21 -4.56 3.29 -25.25
C VAL A 21 -3.83 4.51 -25.84
N ASP A 22 -4.24 4.99 -27.00
CA ASP A 22 -3.65 6.16 -27.65
C ASP A 22 -3.86 7.45 -26.83
N ASP A 23 -4.93 7.51 -26.02
CA ASP A 23 -5.23 8.65 -25.13
C ASP A 23 -4.51 8.56 -23.76
N LEU A 24 -3.78 7.49 -23.53
CA LEU A 24 -3.15 7.23 -22.22
C LEU A 24 -2.20 8.34 -21.73
N PRO A 25 -1.33 8.94 -22.58
CA PRO A 25 -0.46 10.03 -22.14
C PRO A 25 -1.25 11.24 -21.63
N ASP A 26 -2.27 11.66 -22.36
CA ASP A 26 -3.10 12.81 -22.00
C ASP A 26 -3.92 12.55 -20.73
N LEU A 27 -4.50 11.35 -20.62
CA LEU A 27 -5.22 10.90 -19.44
C LEU A 27 -4.31 10.90 -18.22
N TRP A 28 -3.12 10.31 -18.36
CA TRP A 28 -2.12 10.27 -17.28
C TRP A 28 -1.77 11.67 -16.81
N ASN A 29 -1.39 12.56 -17.74
CA ASN A 29 -0.94 13.91 -17.43
C ASN A 29 -2.04 14.73 -16.75
N SER A 30 -3.28 14.65 -17.25
CA SER A 30 -4.41 15.37 -16.68
C SER A 30 -4.76 14.91 -15.26
N GLU A 31 -4.81 13.61 -15.01
CA GLU A 31 -5.09 13.06 -13.68
C GLU A 31 -3.92 13.29 -12.72
N PHE A 32 -2.68 13.21 -13.19
CA PHE A 32 -1.49 13.51 -12.40
C PHE A 32 -1.49 14.97 -11.92
N LYS A 33 -1.78 15.91 -12.85
CA LYS A 33 -1.89 17.32 -12.51
C LYS A 33 -2.98 17.60 -11.47
N LYS A 34 -4.14 16.94 -11.57
CA LYS A 34 -5.24 17.08 -10.59
C LYS A 34 -4.82 16.62 -9.18
N ILE A 35 -4.02 15.55 -9.08
CA ILE A 35 -3.65 14.97 -7.79
C ILE A 35 -2.44 15.66 -7.17
N PHE A 36 -1.44 16.00 -7.98
CA PHE A 36 -0.14 16.46 -7.50
C PHE A 36 0.12 17.96 -7.74
N ASN A 37 -0.72 18.60 -8.57
CA ASN A 37 -0.51 19.97 -9.05
C ASN A 37 0.85 20.20 -9.72
N LEU A 38 1.35 19.16 -10.39
CA LEU A 38 2.61 19.16 -11.13
C LEU A 38 2.36 18.82 -12.59
N ASN A 39 3.21 19.33 -13.49
CA ASN A 39 3.19 18.97 -14.90
C ASN A 39 4.27 17.93 -15.18
N ILE A 40 3.95 16.94 -15.99
CA ILE A 40 4.88 15.94 -16.50
C ILE A 40 5.50 16.49 -17.79
N LYS A 41 6.79 16.29 -17.97
CA LYS A 41 7.54 16.86 -19.10
C LYS A 41 7.64 15.92 -20.29
N SER A 42 7.57 14.63 -20.05
CA SER A 42 7.64 13.61 -21.09
C SER A 42 6.97 12.32 -20.62
N ASP A 43 6.59 11.46 -21.56
CA ASP A 43 5.93 10.18 -21.25
C ASP A 43 6.83 9.23 -20.44
N ASN A 44 8.16 9.35 -20.56
CA ASN A 44 9.13 8.63 -19.74
C ASN A 44 9.06 9.00 -18.24
N GLU A 45 8.63 10.23 -17.94
CA GLU A 45 8.34 10.68 -16.57
C GLU A 45 6.87 10.44 -16.19
N GLY A 46 6.07 9.98 -17.12
CA GLY A 46 4.63 9.77 -17.02
C GLY A 46 4.20 8.31 -17.16
N CYS A 47 3.36 8.04 -18.14
CA CYS A 47 2.71 6.73 -18.33
C CYS A 47 3.69 5.60 -18.68
N LEU A 48 4.89 5.91 -19.15
CA LEU A 48 5.93 4.92 -19.48
C LEU A 48 6.89 4.64 -18.32
N GLN A 49 6.65 5.16 -17.11
CA GLN A 49 7.52 4.93 -15.95
C GLN A 49 7.51 3.47 -15.47
N ASP A 50 6.36 2.81 -15.59
CA ASP A 50 6.14 1.50 -14.98
C ASP A 50 6.08 0.42 -16.05
N ILE A 51 6.65 -0.72 -15.74
CA ILE A 51 6.62 -1.92 -16.61
C ILE A 51 5.31 -2.72 -16.48
N HIS A 52 4.52 -2.51 -15.43
CA HIS A 52 3.39 -3.36 -15.03
C HIS A 52 2.40 -3.62 -16.19
N TRP A 53 1.91 -2.60 -16.83
CA TRP A 53 0.95 -2.78 -17.94
C TRP A 53 1.57 -3.45 -19.16
N PHE A 54 2.85 -3.20 -19.42
CA PHE A 54 3.57 -3.84 -20.53
C PHE A 54 3.79 -5.34 -20.31
N THR A 55 3.83 -5.78 -19.05
CA THR A 55 3.94 -7.19 -18.66
C THR A 55 2.59 -7.85 -18.38
N GLY A 56 1.48 -7.11 -18.53
CA GLY A 56 0.13 -7.62 -18.32
C GLY A 56 -0.31 -7.64 -16.85
N ASP A 57 0.41 -6.96 -15.95
CA ASP A 57 0.14 -6.91 -14.51
C ASP A 57 -1.00 -5.92 -14.18
N PHE A 58 -2.15 -6.11 -14.80
CA PHE A 58 -3.35 -5.35 -14.50
C PHE A 58 -3.96 -5.74 -13.16
N GLY A 59 -4.51 -4.75 -12.43
CA GLY A 59 -5.04 -4.96 -11.07
C GLY A 59 -3.96 -5.06 -9.98
N TYR A 60 -2.69 -4.96 -10.34
CA TYR A 60 -1.58 -5.16 -9.40
C TYR A 60 -1.32 -3.96 -8.50
N PHE A 61 -1.42 -2.73 -8.99
CA PHE A 61 -1.10 -1.51 -8.24
C PHE A 61 -1.80 -1.40 -6.87
N PRO A 62 -3.09 -1.75 -6.70
CA PRO A 62 -3.74 -1.71 -5.39
C PRO A 62 -3.04 -2.54 -4.32
N THR A 63 -2.37 -3.63 -4.68
CA THR A 63 -1.70 -4.54 -3.74
C THR A 63 -0.62 -3.83 -2.91
N TYR A 64 0.08 -2.86 -3.50
CA TYR A 64 1.08 -2.05 -2.80
C TYR A 64 0.48 -1.22 -1.66
N LEU A 65 -0.68 -0.58 -1.92
CA LEU A 65 -1.35 0.22 -0.90
C LEU A 65 -2.01 -0.67 0.16
N ILE A 66 -2.63 -1.76 -0.25
CA ILE A 66 -3.21 -2.76 0.65
C ILE A 66 -2.13 -3.32 1.58
N GLY A 67 -0.96 -3.69 1.05
CA GLY A 67 0.19 -4.14 1.85
C GLY A 67 0.64 -3.11 2.89
N ALA A 68 0.71 -1.83 2.50
CA ALA A 68 1.04 -0.75 3.43
C ALA A 68 -0.03 -0.54 4.52
N MET A 69 -1.31 -0.71 4.17
CA MET A 69 -2.42 -0.64 5.14
C MET A 69 -2.38 -1.80 6.13
N ILE A 70 -2.14 -3.03 5.64
CA ILE A 70 -1.96 -4.22 6.47
C ILE A 70 -0.79 -4.01 7.43
N ALA A 71 0.36 -3.57 6.94
CA ALA A 71 1.54 -3.33 7.77
C ALA A 71 1.27 -2.29 8.87
N ALA A 72 0.51 -1.22 8.58
CA ALA A 72 0.14 -0.22 9.57
C ALA A 72 -0.81 -0.79 10.65
N GLN A 73 -1.76 -1.63 10.25
CA GLN A 73 -2.69 -2.29 11.16
C GLN A 73 -1.97 -3.30 12.06
N LEU A 74 -1.13 -4.16 11.49
CA LEU A 74 -0.30 -5.10 12.26
C LEU A 74 0.64 -4.39 13.23
N LYS A 75 1.25 -3.27 12.80
CA LYS A 75 2.11 -2.46 13.66
C LYS A 75 1.37 -1.94 14.89
N SER A 76 0.09 -1.58 14.76
CA SER A 76 -0.72 -1.17 15.92
C SER A 76 -0.83 -2.31 16.92
N SER A 77 -1.18 -3.51 16.49
CA SER A 77 -1.33 -4.68 17.36
C SER A 77 0.01 -5.12 17.98
N ILE A 78 1.12 -5.07 17.22
CA ILE A 78 2.45 -5.36 17.77
C ILE A 78 2.80 -4.38 18.90
N LEU A 79 2.47 -3.09 18.73
CA LEU A 79 2.79 -2.06 19.75
C LEU A 79 1.91 -2.19 20.99
N GLU A 80 0.69 -2.74 20.88
CA GLU A 80 -0.17 -3.07 22.01
C GLU A 80 0.40 -4.22 22.83
N GLU A 81 0.93 -5.26 22.17
CA GLU A 81 1.53 -6.43 22.83
C GLU A 81 2.98 -6.19 23.29
N ILE A 82 3.73 -5.33 22.58
CA ILE A 82 5.15 -5.06 22.82
C ILE A 82 5.36 -3.54 22.88
N PRO A 83 5.02 -2.87 23.98
CA PRO A 83 5.10 -1.40 24.09
C PRO A 83 6.50 -0.83 23.90
N ASP A 84 7.54 -1.59 24.26
CA ASP A 84 8.96 -1.21 24.15
C ASP A 84 9.59 -1.54 22.78
N LEU A 85 8.76 -1.94 21.78
CA LEU A 85 9.21 -2.35 20.45
C LEU A 85 10.16 -1.36 19.79
N LYS A 86 9.87 -0.05 19.89
CA LYS A 86 10.73 0.99 19.30
C LYS A 86 12.15 0.96 19.87
N SER A 87 12.28 0.76 21.18
CA SER A 87 13.57 0.65 21.84
C SER A 87 14.30 -0.62 21.41
N LYS A 88 13.59 -1.73 21.30
CA LYS A 88 14.16 -3.00 20.81
C LYS A 88 14.69 -2.88 19.38
N ILE A 89 13.95 -2.22 18.48
CA ILE A 89 14.39 -1.95 17.10
C ILE A 89 15.67 -1.11 17.11
N LYS A 90 15.74 -0.03 17.90
CA LYS A 90 16.95 0.80 18.01
C LYS A 90 18.17 0.03 18.47
N LEU A 91 17.98 -1.00 19.28
CA LEU A 91 19.03 -1.89 19.79
C LEU A 91 19.33 -3.06 18.84
N GLY A 92 18.72 -3.12 17.66
CA GLY A 92 18.88 -4.22 16.71
C GLY A 92 18.22 -5.55 17.14
N LYS A 93 17.39 -5.55 18.18
CA LYS A 93 16.69 -6.75 18.69
C LYS A 93 15.47 -7.08 17.83
N LEU A 94 15.71 -7.51 16.60
CA LEU A 94 14.66 -7.78 15.60
C LEU A 94 13.94 -9.12 15.84
N ASP A 95 14.53 -10.04 16.59
CA ASP A 95 13.93 -11.34 16.91
C ASP A 95 12.53 -11.21 17.54
N THR A 96 12.31 -10.15 18.33
CA THR A 96 11.01 -9.87 18.94
C THR A 96 9.90 -9.72 17.88
N ILE A 97 10.17 -8.96 16.81
CA ILE A 97 9.21 -8.79 15.70
C ILE A 97 9.07 -10.09 14.91
N THR A 98 10.19 -10.71 14.56
CA THR A 98 10.22 -11.95 13.79
C THR A 98 9.44 -13.07 14.48
N ASN A 99 9.61 -13.21 15.78
CA ASN A 99 8.89 -14.20 16.57
C ASN A 99 7.40 -13.89 16.66
N TRP A 100 7.03 -12.62 16.82
CA TRP A 100 5.63 -12.21 16.78
C TRP A 100 4.99 -12.53 15.41
N LEU A 101 5.67 -12.19 14.31
CA LEU A 101 5.20 -12.49 12.96
C LEU A 101 5.06 -13.99 12.72
N ARG A 102 6.03 -14.81 13.16
CA ARG A 102 5.96 -16.27 13.07
C ARG A 102 4.74 -16.81 13.80
N LYS A 103 4.54 -16.37 15.04
CA LYS A 103 3.43 -16.83 15.90
C LYS A 103 2.08 -16.34 15.42
N SER A 104 1.98 -15.10 14.94
CA SER A 104 0.70 -14.47 14.64
C SER A 104 0.27 -14.62 13.19
N ILE A 105 1.22 -14.83 12.26
CA ILE A 105 0.96 -14.86 10.81
C ILE A 105 1.52 -16.14 10.17
N HIS A 106 2.85 -16.30 10.17
CA HIS A 106 3.52 -17.27 9.31
C HIS A 106 3.14 -18.72 9.62
N GLN A 107 2.83 -19.06 10.87
CA GLN A 107 2.40 -20.41 11.25
C GLN A 107 1.12 -20.87 10.57
N TYR A 108 0.31 -19.94 10.06
CA TYR A 108 -0.95 -20.28 9.40
C TYR A 108 -0.80 -20.56 7.90
N GLY A 109 0.33 -20.15 7.29
CA GLY A 109 0.53 -20.27 5.85
C GLY A 109 -0.63 -19.64 5.08
N ASP A 110 -1.20 -20.38 4.14
CA ASP A 110 -2.34 -19.97 3.29
C ASP A 110 -3.70 -20.47 3.81
N ARG A 111 -3.82 -20.74 5.11
CA ARG A 111 -5.05 -21.31 5.71
C ARG A 111 -6.21 -20.35 5.77
N TYR A 112 -5.95 -19.04 5.83
CA TYR A 112 -6.95 -17.99 5.98
C TYR A 112 -6.86 -16.98 4.85
N CYS A 113 -7.99 -16.48 4.38
CA CYS A 113 -7.98 -15.28 3.56
C CYS A 113 -7.50 -14.06 4.40
N VAL A 114 -7.03 -13.02 3.72
CA VAL A 114 -6.39 -11.85 4.38
C VAL A 114 -7.30 -11.21 5.43
N ASP A 115 -8.59 -11.03 5.13
CA ASP A 115 -9.53 -10.40 6.04
C ASP A 115 -9.74 -11.21 7.31
N ASP A 116 -9.84 -12.54 7.20
CA ASP A 116 -10.04 -13.43 8.36
C ASP A 116 -8.77 -13.51 9.19
N LEU A 117 -7.60 -13.56 8.56
CA LEU A 117 -6.32 -13.53 9.26
C LEU A 117 -6.16 -12.21 10.03
N LEU A 118 -6.43 -11.07 9.39
CA LEU A 118 -6.37 -9.76 10.05
C LEU A 118 -7.35 -9.66 11.21
N LYS A 119 -8.60 -10.12 11.03
CA LYS A 119 -9.59 -10.15 12.09
C LYS A 119 -9.13 -11.01 13.27
N LYS A 120 -8.52 -12.15 12.99
CA LYS A 120 -7.96 -13.06 14.02
C LYS A 120 -6.84 -12.39 14.83
N ILE A 121 -5.94 -11.67 14.16
CA ILE A 121 -4.75 -11.07 14.78
C ILE A 121 -5.07 -9.73 15.46
N THR A 122 -5.88 -8.89 14.81
CA THR A 122 -6.08 -7.49 15.20
C THR A 122 -7.50 -7.21 15.71
N GLY A 123 -8.36 -8.21 15.75
CA GLY A 123 -9.78 -8.06 16.10
C GLY A 123 -10.65 -7.36 15.04
N LYS A 124 -10.05 -6.88 13.94
CA LYS A 124 -10.73 -6.08 12.91
C LYS A 124 -10.33 -6.54 11.51
N LYS A 125 -11.27 -6.43 10.57
CA LYS A 125 -10.97 -6.52 9.15
C LYS A 125 -10.09 -5.35 8.71
N LEU A 126 -9.55 -5.42 7.48
CA LEU A 126 -8.72 -4.35 6.92
C LEU A 126 -9.39 -2.98 7.05
N SER A 127 -8.66 -2.01 7.61
CA SER A 127 -9.15 -0.66 7.83
C SER A 127 -8.12 0.39 7.42
N THR A 128 -8.59 1.41 6.69
CA THR A 128 -7.78 2.56 6.29
C THR A 128 -7.36 3.42 7.49
N SER A 129 -8.05 3.32 8.64
CA SER A 129 -7.85 4.18 9.81
C SER A 129 -6.43 4.08 10.37
N PHE A 130 -5.87 2.88 10.45
CA PHE A 130 -4.51 2.65 10.95
C PHE A 130 -3.45 3.32 10.06
N TYR A 131 -3.60 3.18 8.74
CA TYR A 131 -2.68 3.79 7.80
C TYR A 131 -2.79 5.32 7.79
N LYS A 132 -4.01 5.87 7.81
CA LYS A 132 -4.25 7.31 7.94
C LYS A 132 -3.63 7.87 9.24
N SER A 133 -3.82 7.18 10.37
CA SER A 133 -3.21 7.55 11.64
C SER A 133 -1.68 7.53 11.57
N HIS A 134 -1.11 6.48 10.95
CA HIS A 134 0.32 6.38 10.73
C HIS A 134 0.87 7.56 9.92
N LEU A 135 0.21 7.92 8.81
CA LEU A 135 0.64 9.05 7.96
C LEU A 135 0.53 10.39 8.71
N LYS A 136 -0.58 10.64 9.39
CA LYS A 136 -0.75 11.85 10.21
C LYS A 136 0.36 11.99 11.23
N LYS A 137 0.64 10.91 11.98
CA LYS A 137 1.67 10.88 13.03
C LYS A 137 3.09 11.06 12.50
N ARG A 138 3.34 10.71 11.22
CA ARG A 138 4.66 10.80 10.61
C ARG A 138 4.95 12.15 9.95
N TYR A 139 3.92 12.79 9.39
CA TYR A 139 4.10 13.93 8.49
C TYR A 139 3.40 15.21 8.96
N LEU A 140 2.46 15.11 9.91
CA LEU A 140 1.65 16.24 10.35
C LEU A 140 1.75 16.51 11.87
N SER A 141 2.59 15.77 12.61
CA SER A 141 2.85 15.95 14.05
C SER A 141 4.23 16.52 14.30
#